data_c7d0a5195d8812c984fb341f804a1f5c
#
_entry.id   c7d0a5195d8812c984fb341f804a1f5c
#
_cell.length_a   1.000
_cell.length_b   1.000
_cell.length_c   1.000
_cell.angle_alpha   90.00
_cell.angle_beta   90.00
_cell.angle_gamma   90.00
#
_symmetry.space_group_name_H-M   'P 1'
#
loop_
_entity.id
_entity.type
_entity.pdbx_description
1 polymer ?
#
loop_
_entity_poly.entity_id
_entity_poly.type
_entity_poly.pdbx_seq_one_letter_code
_entity_poly.pdbx_strand_id
1 'polypeptide(L)'
;CAVSREHALAGKKKLKITDLYGQTLMMVQTGDSEVNDRLRAYLQREHQQIWIEDTPRFYDISVFNRCAETGNVLLTLECWKDVHPGLITIPVEWDYRIPYGLLYAQNPPEDVRRFVEAVRAAMR
;
A
#
# COMPACT_ATOMS: atom_id res chain seq x y z
N CYS A 1 0.02 1.44 5.47
CA CYS A 1 0.28 0.04 5.81
C CYS A 1 -0.97 -0.65 6.30
N ALA A 2 -1.14 -1.92 5.94
CA ALA A 2 -2.22 -2.76 6.44
C ALA A 2 -1.71 -3.76 7.48
N VAL A 3 -2.50 -4.00 8.50
CA VAL A 3 -2.24 -4.99 9.55
C VAL A 3 -3.52 -5.76 9.87
N SER A 4 -3.38 -6.96 10.42
CA SER A 4 -4.52 -7.70 10.97
C SER A 4 -5.24 -6.85 12.02
N ARG A 5 -6.56 -6.99 12.11
CA ARG A 5 -7.36 -6.30 13.14
C ARG A 5 -6.93 -6.65 14.57
N GLU A 6 -6.29 -7.79 14.75
CA GLU A 6 -5.76 -8.26 16.05
C GLU A 6 -4.29 -7.84 16.29
N HIS A 7 -3.67 -7.19 15.31
CA HIS A 7 -2.27 -6.75 15.42
C HIS A 7 -2.12 -5.65 16.49
N ALA A 8 -0.97 -5.64 17.17
CA ALA A 8 -0.68 -4.63 18.20
C ALA A 8 -0.79 -3.17 17.69
N LEU A 9 -0.54 -2.94 16.40
CA LEU A 9 -0.64 -1.61 15.77
C LEU A 9 -2.06 -1.24 15.32
N ALA A 10 -3.01 -2.17 15.33
CA ALA A 10 -4.35 -1.97 14.74
C ALA A 10 -5.15 -0.81 15.36
N GLY A 11 -4.89 -0.47 16.62
CA GLY A 11 -5.55 0.65 17.32
C GLY A 11 -4.98 2.02 16.99
N LYS A 12 -3.86 2.10 16.28
CA LYS A 12 -3.24 3.38 15.94
C LYS A 12 -3.95 4.05 14.76
N LYS A 13 -4.12 5.36 14.84
CA LYS A 13 -4.67 6.17 13.74
C LYS A 13 -3.62 6.54 12.69
N LYS A 14 -2.35 6.48 13.07
CA LYS A 14 -1.21 6.84 12.23
C LYS A 14 0.03 6.12 12.76
N LEU A 15 0.89 5.67 11.86
CA LEU A 15 2.14 4.99 12.19
C LEU A 15 3.32 5.92 11.96
N LYS A 16 4.27 5.89 12.88
CA LYS A 16 5.64 6.39 12.66
C LYS A 16 6.48 5.25 12.11
N ILE A 17 7.57 5.55 11.42
CA ILE A 17 8.50 4.52 10.94
C ILE A 17 9.00 3.64 12.10
N THR A 18 9.24 4.25 13.26
CA THR A 18 9.68 3.53 14.47
C THR A 18 8.67 2.53 15.02
N ASP A 19 7.37 2.70 14.72
CA ASP A 19 6.35 1.69 15.08
C ASP A 19 6.53 0.39 14.31
N LEU A 20 7.22 0.41 13.18
CA LEU A 20 7.50 -0.76 12.35
C LEU A 20 8.75 -1.52 12.79
N TYR A 21 9.50 -1.03 13.78
CA TYR A 21 10.69 -1.71 14.29
C TYR A 21 10.32 -3.06 14.91
N GLY A 22 11.06 -4.09 14.54
CA GLY A 22 10.78 -5.46 14.95
C GLY A 22 9.65 -6.13 14.14
N GLN A 23 9.06 -5.43 13.20
CA GLN A 23 8.02 -5.97 12.30
C GLN A 23 8.62 -6.46 10.99
N THR A 24 7.91 -7.37 10.34
CA THR A 24 8.18 -7.76 8.96
C THR A 24 7.24 -6.98 8.04
N LEU A 25 7.82 -6.14 7.19
CA LEU A 25 7.10 -5.35 6.19
C LEU A 25 7.08 -6.10 4.85
N MET A 26 5.92 -6.52 4.44
CA MET A 26 5.68 -7.12 3.13
C MET A 26 5.55 -5.99 2.10
N MET A 27 6.36 -6.02 1.06
CA MET A 27 6.31 -5.04 -0.02
C MET A 27 6.72 -5.67 -1.35
N VAL A 28 6.25 -5.08 -2.44
CA VAL A 28 6.52 -5.59 -3.79
C VAL A 28 8.03 -5.75 -4.03
N GLN A 29 8.37 -6.82 -4.73
CA GLN A 29 9.77 -7.12 -5.08
C GLN A 29 10.45 -5.95 -5.82
N THR A 30 11.75 -5.88 -5.72
CA THR A 30 12.58 -4.86 -6.35
C THR A 30 12.41 -4.87 -7.88
N GLY A 31 12.36 -3.69 -8.49
CA GLY A 31 12.30 -3.48 -9.94
C GLY A 31 10.90 -3.21 -10.49
N ASP A 32 9.86 -3.42 -9.70
CA ASP A 32 8.48 -3.26 -10.17
C ASP A 32 7.87 -1.87 -9.89
N SER A 33 8.47 -1.10 -8.98
CA SER A 33 8.00 0.24 -8.63
C SER A 33 9.17 1.10 -8.13
N GLU A 34 9.46 2.17 -8.84
CA GLU A 34 10.53 3.10 -8.46
C GLU A 34 10.30 3.70 -7.06
N VAL A 35 9.07 4.07 -6.72
CA VAL A 35 8.75 4.62 -5.40
C VAL A 35 9.00 3.60 -4.31
N ASN A 36 8.55 2.35 -4.51
CA ASN A 36 8.79 1.28 -3.55
C ASN A 36 10.28 0.93 -3.44
N ASP A 37 11.01 0.95 -4.54
CA ASP A 37 12.46 0.70 -4.53
C ASP A 37 13.21 1.77 -3.74
N ARG A 38 12.83 3.04 -3.88
CA ARG A 38 13.40 4.14 -3.08
C ARG A 38 13.06 4.01 -1.59
N LEU A 39 11.83 3.67 -1.28
CA LEU A 39 11.43 3.42 0.12
C LEU A 39 12.22 2.26 0.70
N ARG A 40 12.31 1.14 -0.02
CA ARG A 40 13.10 -0.03 0.40
C ARG A 40 14.55 0.34 0.70
N ALA A 41 15.20 1.05 -0.21
CA ALA A 41 16.59 1.48 -0.04
C ALA A 41 16.76 2.38 1.19
N TYR A 42 15.84 3.29 1.42
CA TYR A 42 15.82 4.14 2.61
C TYR A 42 15.68 3.33 3.91
N LEU A 43 14.71 2.41 3.95
CA LEU A 43 14.50 1.56 5.13
C LEU A 43 15.72 0.68 5.41
N GLN A 44 16.32 0.08 4.39
CA GLN A 44 17.50 -0.77 4.54
C GLN A 44 18.74 0.00 5.00
N ARG A 45 18.86 1.26 4.65
CA ARG A 45 19.97 2.13 5.05
C ARG A 45 19.78 2.71 6.44
N GLU A 46 18.61 3.23 6.75
CA GLU A 46 18.37 4.04 7.95
C GLU A 46 17.55 3.32 9.04
N HIS A 47 16.81 2.26 8.69
CA HIS A 47 15.86 1.59 9.58
C HIS A 47 15.97 0.07 9.50
N GLN A 48 17.16 -0.45 9.75
CA GLN A 48 17.48 -1.88 9.64
C GLN A 48 16.71 -2.78 10.62
N GLN A 49 16.05 -2.20 11.60
CA GLN A 49 15.16 -2.91 12.54
C GLN A 49 13.84 -3.36 11.90
N ILE A 50 13.57 -2.94 10.66
CA ILE A 50 12.41 -3.38 9.88
C ILE A 50 12.87 -4.51 8.95
N TRP A 51 12.26 -5.69 9.08
CA TRP A 51 12.51 -6.80 8.17
C TRP A 51 11.66 -6.62 6.92
N ILE A 52 12.21 -6.84 5.74
CA ILE A 52 11.49 -6.72 4.48
C ILE A 52 11.29 -8.11 3.88
N GLU A 53 10.03 -8.44 3.58
CA GLU A 53 9.62 -9.64 2.85
C GLU A 53 9.07 -9.24 1.49
N ASP A 54 9.57 -9.85 0.42
CA ASP A 54 9.10 -9.60 -0.93
C ASP A 54 7.73 -10.22 -1.17
N THR A 55 6.83 -9.46 -1.77
CA THR A 55 5.60 -9.97 -2.36
C THR A 55 5.76 -10.15 -3.86
N PRO A 56 4.91 -10.97 -4.51
CA PRO A 56 4.83 -11.00 -5.96
C PRO A 56 4.54 -9.63 -6.56
N ARG A 57 4.84 -9.47 -7.85
CA ARG A 57 4.62 -8.25 -8.62
C ARG A 57 3.19 -7.70 -8.51
N PHE A 58 2.22 -8.61 -8.57
CA PHE A 58 0.81 -8.24 -8.46
C PHE A 58 0.27 -8.63 -7.10
N TYR A 59 -0.39 -7.69 -6.44
CA TYR A 59 -1.13 -7.95 -5.22
C TYR A 59 -2.48 -8.57 -5.60
N ASP A 60 -2.59 -9.86 -5.41
CA ASP A 60 -3.86 -10.59 -5.43
C ASP A 60 -4.34 -10.84 -3.99
N ILE A 61 -5.48 -11.46 -3.84
CA ILE A 61 -6.06 -11.74 -2.52
C ILE A 61 -5.14 -12.59 -1.64
N SER A 62 -4.25 -13.40 -2.22
CA SER A 62 -3.33 -14.25 -1.45
C SER A 62 -2.32 -13.42 -0.64
N VAL A 63 -1.89 -12.27 -1.17
CA VAL A 63 -1.00 -11.35 -0.45
C VAL A 63 -1.69 -10.77 0.78
N PHE A 64 -2.95 -10.37 0.65
CA PHE A 64 -3.75 -9.85 1.77
C PHE A 64 -4.05 -10.94 2.81
N ASN A 65 -4.41 -12.15 2.36
CA ASN A 65 -4.61 -13.30 3.24
C ASN A 65 -3.34 -13.61 4.03
N ARG A 66 -2.18 -13.63 3.38
CA ARG A 66 -0.90 -13.87 4.05
C ARG A 66 -0.61 -12.80 5.12
N CYS A 67 -0.86 -11.55 4.85
CA CYS A 67 -0.73 -10.48 5.84
C CYS A 67 -1.64 -10.72 7.06
N ALA A 68 -2.90 -11.07 6.83
CA ALA A 68 -3.86 -11.35 7.90
C ALA A 68 -3.45 -12.57 8.75
N GLU A 69 -2.91 -13.61 8.13
CA GLU A 69 -2.56 -14.88 8.78
C GLU A 69 -1.22 -14.81 9.52
N THR A 70 -0.23 -14.11 8.98
CA THR A 70 1.13 -14.08 9.54
C THR A 70 1.34 -13.03 10.61
N GLY A 71 0.45 -12.04 10.71
CA GLY A 71 0.67 -10.88 11.58
C GLY A 71 1.74 -9.92 11.05
N ASN A 72 2.19 -10.08 9.81
CA ASN A 72 3.09 -9.14 9.16
C ASN A 72 2.39 -7.81 8.85
N VAL A 73 3.17 -6.80 8.54
CA VAL A 73 2.68 -5.51 8.06
C VAL A 73 2.76 -5.50 6.54
N LEU A 74 1.71 -5.09 5.85
CA LEU A 74 1.69 -5.00 4.39
C LEU A 74 1.78 -3.55 3.94
N LEU A 75 2.77 -3.22 3.12
CA LEU A 75 2.78 -1.96 2.39
C LEU A 75 1.70 -2.00 1.30
N THR A 76 0.73 -1.13 1.39
CA THR A 76 -0.43 -1.09 0.50
C THR A 76 -0.78 0.34 0.10
N LEU A 77 -1.89 0.52 -0.57
CA LEU A 77 -2.42 1.82 -0.97
C LEU A 77 -3.70 2.13 -0.19
N GLU A 78 -3.94 3.40 0.09
CA GLU A 78 -5.16 3.84 0.79
C GLU A 78 -6.43 3.42 0.03
N CYS A 79 -6.39 3.44 -1.30
CA CYS A 79 -7.54 3.04 -2.13
C CYS A 79 -7.91 1.55 -1.98
N TRP A 80 -7.06 0.73 -1.38
CA TRP A 80 -7.30 -0.69 -1.12
C TRP A 80 -7.68 -1.00 0.33
N LYS A 81 -7.99 0.00 1.11
CA LYS A 81 -8.32 -0.16 2.55
C LYS A 81 -9.46 -1.13 2.86
N ASP A 82 -10.38 -1.30 1.92
CA ASP A 82 -11.56 -2.15 2.09
C ASP A 82 -11.49 -3.48 1.31
N VAL A 83 -10.32 -3.83 0.76
CA VAL A 83 -10.13 -5.06 -0.04
C VAL A 83 -10.26 -6.32 0.80
N HIS A 84 -9.81 -6.30 2.05
CA HIS A 84 -9.82 -7.47 2.92
C HIS A 84 -10.45 -7.16 4.28
N PRO A 85 -11.50 -7.90 4.69
CA PRO A 85 -12.23 -7.59 5.92
C PRO A 85 -11.43 -7.81 7.21
N GLY A 86 -10.42 -8.68 7.17
CA GLY A 86 -9.54 -8.98 8.30
C GLY A 86 -8.40 -7.99 8.51
N LEU A 87 -8.24 -7.01 7.63
CA LEU A 87 -7.17 -6.02 7.69
C LEU A 87 -7.72 -4.63 8.00
N ILE A 88 -6.85 -3.83 8.59
CA ILE A 88 -7.05 -2.39 8.76
C ILE A 88 -5.87 -1.65 8.14
N THR A 89 -6.15 -0.61 7.36
CA THR A 89 -5.11 0.21 6.70
C THR A 89 -4.90 1.48 7.49
N ILE A 90 -3.64 1.75 7.83
CA ILE A 90 -3.23 2.87 8.68
C ILE A 90 -2.20 3.71 7.91
N PRO A 91 -2.38 5.03 7.80
CA PRO A 91 -1.40 5.89 7.16
C PRO A 91 -0.07 5.92 7.94
N VAL A 92 1.03 6.02 7.21
CA VAL A 92 2.39 6.13 7.78
C VAL A 92 2.92 7.54 7.59
N GLU A 93 3.60 8.06 8.60
CA GLU A 93 4.25 9.37 8.55
C GLU A 93 5.55 9.32 7.72
N TRP A 94 5.42 9.26 6.42
CA TRP A 94 6.50 9.40 5.45
C TRP A 94 6.03 10.10 4.18
N ASP A 95 6.95 10.53 3.36
CA ASP A 95 6.64 11.23 2.11
C ASP A 95 6.86 10.32 0.89
N TYR A 96 6.26 9.12 0.93
CA TYR A 96 6.25 8.17 -0.17
C TYR A 96 4.82 8.00 -0.66
N ARG A 97 4.58 8.33 -1.93
CA ARG A 97 3.25 8.29 -2.56
C ARG A 97 3.35 7.64 -3.93
N ILE A 98 2.41 6.79 -4.26
CA ILE A 98 2.25 6.20 -5.58
C ILE A 98 1.04 6.87 -6.23
N PRO A 99 1.21 7.61 -7.33
CA PRO A 99 0.08 8.13 -8.07
C PRO A 99 -0.67 6.99 -8.73
N TYR A 100 -1.98 7.06 -8.72
CA TYR A 100 -2.84 6.15 -9.47
C TYR A 100 -3.95 6.94 -10.17
N GLY A 101 -4.50 6.37 -11.25
CA GLY A 101 -5.50 7.07 -12.02
C GLY A 101 -6.03 6.26 -13.20
N LEU A 102 -6.74 6.93 -14.08
CA LEU A 102 -7.27 6.36 -15.30
C LEU A 102 -6.36 6.67 -16.48
N LEU A 103 -6.05 5.64 -17.25
CA LEU A 103 -5.41 5.75 -18.56
C LEU A 103 -6.47 5.66 -19.65
N TYR A 104 -6.51 6.66 -20.53
CA TYR A 104 -7.43 6.69 -21.66
C TYR A 104 -6.78 7.37 -22.86
N ALA A 105 -7.33 7.15 -24.06
CA ALA A 105 -6.82 7.71 -25.30
C ALA A 105 -6.80 9.25 -25.27
N GLN A 106 -5.85 9.87 -25.96
CA GLN A 106 -5.71 11.33 -26.01
C GLN A 106 -6.98 12.02 -26.55
N ASN A 107 -7.65 11.40 -27.54
CA ASN A 107 -8.93 11.83 -28.08
C ASN A 107 -10.00 10.76 -27.81
N PRO A 108 -10.52 10.67 -26.58
CA PRO A 108 -11.46 9.61 -26.23
C PRO A 108 -12.85 9.90 -26.81
N PRO A 109 -13.65 8.86 -27.12
CA PRO A 109 -15.07 8.99 -27.43
C PRO A 109 -15.85 9.70 -26.31
N GLU A 110 -17.03 10.19 -26.64
CA GLU A 110 -17.87 10.97 -25.73
C GLU A 110 -18.27 10.20 -24.46
N ASP A 111 -18.59 8.93 -24.58
CA ASP A 111 -18.91 8.05 -23.45
C ASP A 111 -17.73 7.92 -22.46
N VAL A 112 -16.52 7.77 -22.98
CA VAL A 112 -15.29 7.74 -22.16
C VAL A 112 -15.05 9.09 -21.48
N ARG A 113 -15.26 10.22 -22.17
CA ARG A 113 -15.16 11.56 -21.55
C ARG A 113 -16.13 11.70 -20.39
N ARG A 114 -17.39 11.35 -20.60
CA ARG A 114 -18.43 11.40 -19.55
C ARG A 114 -18.08 10.51 -18.36
N PHE A 115 -17.53 9.32 -18.59
CA PHE A 115 -17.07 8.44 -17.52
C PHE A 115 -15.92 9.08 -16.72
N VAL A 116 -14.91 9.62 -17.40
CA VAL A 116 -13.77 10.30 -16.75
C VAL A 116 -14.23 11.48 -15.91
N GLU A 117 -15.17 12.28 -16.42
CA GLU A 117 -15.75 13.42 -15.68
C GLU A 117 -16.50 12.95 -14.43
N ALA A 118 -17.28 11.88 -14.53
CA ALA A 118 -17.99 11.30 -13.40
C ALA A 118 -17.02 10.79 -12.32
N VAL A 119 -15.94 10.12 -12.72
CA VAL A 119 -14.89 9.65 -11.79
C VAL A 119 -14.20 10.86 -11.12
N ARG A 120 -13.83 11.88 -11.88
CA ARG A 120 -13.24 13.11 -11.31
C ARG A 120 -14.14 13.78 -10.29
N ALA A 121 -15.44 13.84 -10.56
CA ALA A 121 -16.41 14.41 -9.63
C ALA A 121 -16.54 13.56 -8.34
N ALA A 122 -16.50 12.24 -8.46
CA ALA A 122 -16.59 11.33 -7.32
C ALA A 122 -15.33 11.32 -6.43
N MET A 123 -14.17 11.68 -6.99
CA MET A 123 -12.88 11.70 -6.26
C MET A 123 -12.56 13.05 -5.62
N ARG A 124 -13.39 14.04 -5.80
CA ARG A 124 -13.29 15.33 -5.12
C ARG A 124 -13.93 15.24 -3.73
#